data_e5775c341320a3e8aa57ac17a5cb49a5
#
_entry.id   e5775c341320a3e8aa57ac17a5cb49a5
#
_cell.length_a   1.000
_cell.length_b   1.000
_cell.length_c   1.000
_cell.angle_alpha   90.00
_cell.angle_beta   90.00
_cell.angle_gamma   90.00
#
_symmetry.space_group_name_H-M   'P 1'
#
loop_
_entity.id
_entity.type
_entity.pdbx_description
1 polymer ?
#
loop_
_entity_poly.entity_id
_entity_poly.type
_entity_poly.pdbx_seq_one_letter_code
_entity_poly.pdbx_strand_id
1 'polypeptide(L)'
;ITREKSLAELKALDVGYGYTADGGRTFPFRGKGVGLMPSLDEVLAAFPDRRFLINIKSDDEAEGRALARHIAALPPEQAALIMVYGGGRAIEAYRAALPGATVLGTDGAIRCFVRYALLGWSGHVPKDCRGTLFMLPANFAPWIWGYPNRLAARLAPHGSTLVMLGDNDGRRYTTGVDDRATLDRLPARFDGAIWTNRVDRIGPAVR
;
A
#
# COMPACT_ATOMS: atom_id res chain seq x y z
N ILE A 1 3.23 5.52 23.16
CA ILE A 1 2.59 4.88 21.98
C ILE A 1 1.58 5.87 21.41
N THR A 2 1.47 6.03 20.08
CA THR A 2 0.62 7.05 19.43
C THR A 2 -0.85 6.96 19.84
N ARG A 3 -1.42 5.76 20.00
CA ARG A 3 -2.81 5.55 20.42
C ARG A 3 -3.15 6.00 21.85
N GLU A 4 -2.12 6.29 22.67
CA GLU A 4 -2.26 6.79 24.05
C GLU A 4 -2.22 8.32 24.11
N LYS A 5 -2.11 8.96 22.96
CA LYS A 5 -1.99 10.40 22.80
C LYS A 5 -3.24 10.99 22.13
N SER A 6 -3.63 12.16 22.59
CA SER A 6 -4.64 12.96 21.89
C SER A 6 -4.09 13.50 20.57
N LEU A 7 -4.97 13.83 19.64
CA LEU A 7 -4.56 14.47 18.37
C LEU A 7 -3.79 15.78 18.61
N ALA A 8 -4.17 16.55 19.62
CA ALA A 8 -3.47 17.79 20.00
C ALA A 8 -2.02 17.52 20.45
N GLU A 9 -1.80 16.49 21.28
CA GLU A 9 -0.46 16.08 21.68
C GLU A 9 0.37 15.59 20.49
N LEU A 10 -0.24 14.83 19.56
CA LEU A 10 0.44 14.35 18.36
C LEU A 10 0.80 15.52 17.43
N LYS A 11 -0.08 16.49 17.23
CA LYS A 11 0.20 17.69 16.43
C LYS A 11 1.27 18.59 17.06
N ALA A 12 1.47 18.54 18.37
CA ALA A 12 2.55 19.25 19.04
C ALA A 12 3.93 18.63 18.79
N LEU A 13 4.01 17.41 18.23
CA LEU A 13 5.27 16.79 17.89
C LEU A 13 5.86 17.42 16.60
N ASP A 14 7.18 17.45 16.55
CA ASP A 14 7.92 17.88 15.36
C ASP A 14 8.11 16.70 14.41
N VAL A 15 7.32 16.62 13.32
CA VAL A 15 7.43 15.55 12.32
C VAL A 15 8.73 15.60 11.52
N GLY A 16 9.45 16.72 11.55
CA GLY A 16 10.76 16.90 10.92
C GLY A 16 11.95 16.55 11.81
N TYR A 17 11.72 16.22 13.10
CA TYR A 17 12.77 16.15 14.12
C TYR A 17 13.90 15.17 13.78
N GLY A 18 13.58 13.99 13.31
CA GLY A 18 14.55 12.92 13.05
C GLY A 18 14.97 12.79 11.58
N TYR A 19 14.43 13.61 10.69
CA TYR A 19 14.77 13.51 9.26
C TYR A 19 16.22 13.91 9.01
N THR A 20 16.97 13.01 8.32
CA THR A 20 18.35 13.23 7.91
C THR A 20 18.60 12.49 6.59
N ALA A 21 19.37 13.10 5.69
CA ALA A 21 19.76 12.50 4.42
C ALA A 21 21.22 12.02 4.42
N ASP A 22 21.99 12.30 5.48
CA ASP A 22 23.45 12.13 5.57
C ASP A 22 23.90 11.28 6.76
N GLY A 23 23.04 10.37 7.22
CA GLY A 23 23.36 9.46 8.32
C GLY A 23 23.38 10.11 9.70
N GLY A 24 22.64 11.18 9.90
CA GLY A 24 22.50 11.85 11.21
C GLY A 24 23.49 13.00 11.43
N ARG A 25 24.18 13.44 10.40
CA ARG A 25 25.09 14.61 10.50
C ARG A 25 24.34 15.94 10.46
N THR A 26 23.26 16.01 9.67
CA THR A 26 22.39 17.20 9.62
C THR A 26 20.91 16.81 9.73
N PHE A 27 20.10 17.73 10.26
CA PHE A 27 18.65 17.58 10.46
C PHE A 27 17.94 18.83 9.92
N PRO A 28 17.75 18.95 8.59
CA PRO A 28 17.34 20.21 7.95
C PRO A 28 15.91 20.64 8.29
N PHE A 29 15.05 19.70 8.78
CA PHE A 29 13.65 19.96 9.13
C PHE A 29 13.39 20.01 10.64
N ARG A 30 14.39 19.77 11.48
CA ARG A 30 14.23 19.84 12.94
C ARG A 30 13.79 21.24 13.37
N GLY A 31 12.74 21.29 14.19
CA GLY A 31 12.11 22.54 14.64
C GLY A 31 11.14 23.16 13.63
N LYS A 32 10.99 22.59 12.42
CA LYS A 32 10.14 23.13 11.36
C LYS A 32 8.85 22.33 11.14
N GLY A 33 8.70 21.19 11.81
CA GLY A 33 7.60 20.24 11.58
C GLY A 33 6.53 20.23 12.67
N VAL A 34 6.60 21.13 13.65
CA VAL A 34 5.58 21.24 14.72
C VAL A 34 4.25 21.71 14.12
N GLY A 35 3.16 21.03 14.46
CA GLY A 35 1.83 21.33 13.93
C GLY A 35 1.54 20.77 12.54
N LEU A 36 2.53 20.17 11.86
CA LEU A 36 2.39 19.69 10.49
C LEU A 36 1.93 18.22 10.39
N MET A 37 1.69 17.52 11.50
CA MET A 37 1.14 16.17 11.47
C MET A 37 -0.34 16.22 11.06
N PRO A 38 -0.72 15.72 9.87
CA PRO A 38 -2.11 15.74 9.45
C PRO A 38 -2.91 14.62 10.13
N SER A 39 -4.21 14.83 10.35
CA SER A 39 -5.16 13.75 10.61
C SER A 39 -5.55 13.05 9.30
N LEU A 40 -6.18 11.87 9.41
CA LEU A 40 -6.72 11.17 8.24
C LEU A 40 -7.76 12.03 7.53
N ASP A 41 -8.65 12.69 8.26
CA ASP A 41 -9.69 13.58 7.71
C ASP A 41 -9.08 14.73 6.92
N GLU A 42 -8.05 15.38 7.45
CA GLU A 42 -7.36 16.47 6.77
C GLU A 42 -6.74 16.01 5.45
N VAL A 43 -6.15 14.79 5.43
CA VAL A 43 -5.56 14.23 4.21
C VAL A 43 -6.63 13.87 3.19
N LEU A 44 -7.71 13.21 3.60
CA LEU A 44 -8.81 12.83 2.71
C LEU A 44 -9.55 14.05 2.14
N ALA A 45 -9.71 15.10 2.96
CA ALA A 45 -10.30 16.35 2.49
C ALA A 45 -9.41 17.13 1.51
N ALA A 46 -8.08 17.09 1.71
CA ALA A 46 -7.13 17.74 0.81
C ALA A 46 -7.01 17.05 -0.55
N PHE A 47 -7.32 15.75 -0.63
CA PHE A 47 -7.17 14.94 -1.84
C PHE A 47 -8.37 14.04 -2.10
N PRO A 48 -9.58 14.60 -2.31
CA PRO A 48 -10.83 13.83 -2.35
C PRO A 48 -10.90 12.83 -3.51
N ASP A 49 -10.21 13.10 -4.62
CA ASP A 49 -10.22 12.28 -5.84
C ASP A 49 -9.02 11.33 -5.96
N ARG A 50 -8.19 11.22 -4.91
CA ARG A 50 -7.00 10.38 -4.96
C ARG A 50 -7.24 9.01 -4.33
N ARG A 51 -6.57 8.01 -4.89
CA ARG A 51 -6.54 6.68 -4.28
C ARG A 51 -5.58 6.67 -3.10
N PHE A 52 -5.99 6.04 -2.02
CA PHE A 52 -5.20 5.88 -0.81
C PHE A 52 -4.94 4.42 -0.51
N LEU A 53 -3.73 4.12 -0.04
CA LEU A 53 -3.38 2.85 0.57
C LEU A 53 -3.00 3.10 2.02
N ILE A 54 -3.95 2.83 2.93
CA ILE A 54 -3.79 3.09 4.37
C ILE A 54 -3.16 1.87 5.03
N ASN A 55 -2.11 2.10 5.84
CA ASN A 55 -1.44 1.05 6.60
C ASN A 55 -1.86 1.08 8.07
N ILE A 56 -2.53 0.01 8.54
CA ILE A 56 -2.72 -0.22 9.97
C ILE A 56 -1.44 -0.86 10.50
N LYS A 57 -0.69 -0.11 11.31
CA LYS A 57 0.64 -0.54 11.82
C LYS A 57 0.56 -1.55 12.96
N SER A 58 -0.55 -1.59 13.69
CA SER A 58 -0.76 -2.55 14.76
C SER A 58 -1.47 -3.81 14.25
N ASP A 59 -1.48 -4.86 15.06
CA ASP A 59 -2.32 -6.04 14.86
C ASP A 59 -3.56 -6.02 15.79
N ASP A 60 -4.00 -4.82 16.20
CA ASP A 60 -5.13 -4.62 17.09
C ASP A 60 -6.44 -4.56 16.30
N GLU A 61 -7.34 -5.48 16.60
CA GLU A 61 -8.66 -5.55 15.97
C GLU A 61 -9.50 -4.28 16.19
N ALA A 62 -9.32 -3.60 17.34
CA ALA A 62 -10.06 -2.38 17.64
C ALA A 62 -9.70 -1.25 16.67
N GLU A 63 -8.43 -1.16 16.24
CA GLU A 63 -8.00 -0.19 15.23
C GLU A 63 -8.59 -0.53 13.86
N GLY A 64 -8.64 -1.81 13.49
CA GLY A 64 -9.30 -2.24 12.25
C GLY A 64 -10.78 -1.87 12.23
N ARG A 65 -11.51 -2.15 13.31
CA ARG A 65 -12.93 -1.76 13.45
C ARG A 65 -13.14 -0.25 13.49
N ALA A 66 -12.24 0.51 14.11
CA ALA A 66 -12.33 1.96 14.16
C ALA A 66 -12.15 2.57 12.76
N LEU A 67 -11.14 2.12 12.03
CA LEU A 67 -10.93 2.57 10.64
C LEU A 67 -12.12 2.18 9.74
N ALA A 68 -12.68 0.98 9.89
CA ALA A 68 -13.85 0.56 9.10
C ALA A 68 -15.05 1.48 9.32
N ARG A 69 -15.36 1.84 10.58
CA ARG A 69 -16.44 2.81 10.88
C ARG A 69 -16.17 4.17 10.27
N HIS A 70 -14.93 4.61 10.32
CA HIS A 70 -14.52 5.90 9.75
C HIS A 70 -14.72 5.91 8.22
N ILE A 71 -14.24 4.89 7.53
CA ILE A 71 -14.39 4.79 6.06
C ILE A 71 -15.87 4.59 5.65
N ALA A 72 -16.65 3.86 6.42
CA ALA A 72 -18.08 3.68 6.16
C ALA A 72 -18.90 4.97 6.27
N ALA A 73 -18.40 5.97 6.98
CA ALA A 73 -19.04 7.30 7.11
C ALA A 73 -18.70 8.26 5.96
N LEU A 74 -17.76 7.90 5.09
CA LEU A 74 -17.38 8.72 3.93
C LEU A 74 -18.40 8.55 2.79
N PRO A 75 -18.48 9.51 1.84
CA PRO A 75 -19.19 9.34 0.59
C PRO A 75 -18.73 8.05 -0.12
N PRO A 76 -19.67 7.26 -0.70
CA PRO A 76 -19.34 5.97 -1.32
C PRO A 76 -18.25 6.05 -2.39
N GLU A 77 -18.24 7.11 -3.19
CA GLU A 77 -17.24 7.38 -4.22
C GLU A 77 -15.83 7.59 -3.61
N GLN A 78 -15.73 8.25 -2.47
CA GLN A 78 -14.46 8.43 -1.77
C GLN A 78 -14.02 7.15 -1.07
N ALA A 79 -14.93 6.44 -0.40
CA ALA A 79 -14.65 5.16 0.23
C ALA A 79 -14.12 4.11 -0.77
N ALA A 80 -14.61 4.12 -2.03
CA ALA A 80 -14.16 3.24 -3.10
C ALA A 80 -12.70 3.49 -3.55
N LEU A 81 -12.15 4.65 -3.24
CA LEU A 81 -10.74 5.00 -3.54
C LEU A 81 -9.77 4.53 -2.46
N ILE A 82 -10.27 3.98 -1.35
CA ILE A 82 -9.47 3.62 -0.19
C ILE A 82 -9.21 2.12 -0.16
N MET A 83 -7.94 1.77 -0.09
CA MET A 83 -7.47 0.40 0.15
C MET A 83 -6.74 0.37 1.50
N VAL A 84 -6.81 -0.76 2.20
CA VAL A 84 -6.19 -0.90 3.52
C VAL A 84 -5.29 -2.12 3.57
N TYR A 85 -4.12 -1.98 4.19
CA TYR A 85 -3.22 -3.10 4.45
C TYR A 85 -2.65 -3.04 5.87
N GLY A 86 -2.14 -4.16 6.38
CA GLY A 86 -1.56 -4.18 7.72
C GLY A 86 -1.51 -5.55 8.38
N GLY A 87 -1.50 -5.57 9.71
CA GLY A 87 -1.49 -6.78 10.52
C GLY A 87 -2.73 -7.66 10.31
N GLY A 88 -2.56 -8.98 10.43
CA GLY A 88 -3.59 -9.97 10.07
C GLY A 88 -4.92 -9.76 10.81
N ARG A 89 -4.90 -9.63 12.13
CA ARG A 89 -6.11 -9.46 12.96
C ARG A 89 -6.80 -8.11 12.71
N ALA A 90 -6.05 -7.04 12.59
CA ALA A 90 -6.60 -5.72 12.29
C ALA A 90 -7.29 -5.70 10.92
N ILE A 91 -6.67 -6.32 9.90
CA ILE A 91 -7.24 -6.43 8.55
C ILE A 91 -8.48 -7.32 8.52
N GLU A 92 -8.48 -8.43 9.24
CA GLU A 92 -9.66 -9.30 9.36
C GLU A 92 -10.84 -8.59 10.03
N ALA A 93 -10.56 -7.85 11.10
CA ALA A 93 -11.57 -7.03 11.79
C ALA A 93 -12.10 -5.90 10.90
N TYR A 94 -11.23 -5.23 10.13
CA TYR A 94 -11.63 -4.23 9.16
C TYR A 94 -12.54 -4.82 8.06
N ARG A 95 -12.14 -5.95 7.46
CA ARG A 95 -12.91 -6.65 6.42
C ARG A 95 -14.27 -7.14 6.93
N ALA A 96 -14.33 -7.67 8.15
CA ALA A 96 -15.58 -8.11 8.76
C ALA A 96 -16.55 -6.96 9.01
N ALA A 97 -16.02 -5.78 9.39
CA ALA A 97 -16.83 -4.59 9.66
C ALA A 97 -17.22 -3.83 8.38
N LEU A 98 -16.48 -3.97 7.28
CA LEU A 98 -16.76 -3.33 5.99
C LEU A 98 -16.63 -4.35 4.84
N PRO A 99 -17.63 -5.22 4.63
CA PRO A 99 -17.64 -6.20 3.56
C PRO A 99 -17.54 -5.54 2.18
N GLY A 100 -16.70 -6.11 1.29
CA GLY A 100 -16.48 -5.56 -0.06
C GLY A 100 -15.31 -4.58 -0.16
N ALA A 101 -14.74 -4.12 0.97
CA ALA A 101 -13.55 -3.27 0.94
C ALA A 101 -12.34 -4.02 0.35
N THR A 102 -11.54 -3.29 -0.42
CA THR A 102 -10.25 -3.81 -0.93
C THR A 102 -9.21 -3.80 0.19
N VAL A 103 -8.72 -4.98 0.56
CA VAL A 103 -7.76 -5.12 1.66
C VAL A 103 -6.62 -6.05 1.29
N LEU A 104 -5.45 -5.80 1.89
CA LEU A 104 -4.28 -6.64 1.77
C LEU A 104 -3.76 -7.04 3.17
N GLY A 105 -3.96 -8.31 3.54
CA GLY A 105 -3.29 -8.91 4.70
C GLY A 105 -2.07 -9.71 4.25
N THR A 106 -1.04 -9.76 5.09
CA THR A 106 0.23 -10.43 4.77
C THR A 106 0.04 -11.90 4.37
N ASP A 107 -0.74 -12.66 5.14
CA ASP A 107 -0.97 -14.09 4.88
C ASP A 107 -1.79 -14.29 3.59
N GLY A 108 -2.75 -13.40 3.32
CA GLY A 108 -3.54 -13.40 2.09
C GLY A 108 -2.66 -13.17 0.86
N ALA A 109 -1.72 -12.24 0.95
CA ALA A 109 -0.78 -11.93 -0.13
C ALA A 109 0.11 -13.13 -0.46
N ILE A 110 0.67 -13.81 0.55
CA ILE A 110 1.50 -15.01 0.36
C ILE A 110 0.68 -16.14 -0.27
N ARG A 111 -0.52 -16.42 0.26
CA ARG A 111 -1.39 -17.45 -0.31
C ARG A 111 -1.80 -17.15 -1.75
N CYS A 112 -2.11 -15.90 -2.05
CA CYS A 112 -2.41 -15.46 -3.41
C CYS A 112 -1.21 -15.74 -4.33
N PHE A 113 -0.03 -15.27 -3.96
CA PHE A 113 1.18 -15.44 -4.78
C PHE A 113 1.48 -16.91 -5.07
N VAL A 114 1.52 -17.75 -4.04
CA VAL A 114 1.82 -19.19 -4.20
C VAL A 114 0.77 -19.90 -5.04
N ARG A 115 -0.52 -19.67 -4.76
CA ARG A 115 -1.61 -20.31 -5.53
C ARG A 115 -1.65 -19.84 -6.98
N TYR A 116 -1.38 -18.56 -7.24
CA TYR A 116 -1.32 -18.05 -8.60
C TYR A 116 -0.09 -18.60 -9.35
N ALA A 117 1.06 -18.72 -8.71
CA ALA A 117 2.24 -19.34 -9.32
C ALA A 117 1.95 -20.79 -9.76
N LEU A 118 1.16 -21.54 -8.97
CA LEU A 118 0.78 -22.93 -9.29
C LEU A 118 -0.34 -23.05 -10.32
N LEU A 119 -1.33 -22.14 -10.33
CA LEU A 119 -2.57 -22.27 -11.10
C LEU A 119 -2.69 -21.26 -12.25
N GLY A 120 -1.90 -20.20 -12.25
CA GLY A 120 -2.02 -19.08 -13.20
C GLY A 120 -1.75 -19.46 -14.66
N TRP A 121 -1.08 -20.56 -14.94
CA TRP A 121 -0.91 -21.08 -16.30
C TRP A 121 -2.26 -21.36 -16.98
N SER A 122 -3.28 -21.80 -16.22
CA SER A 122 -4.63 -22.05 -16.71
C SER A 122 -5.47 -20.79 -16.93
N GLY A 123 -4.99 -19.63 -16.46
CA GLY A 123 -5.74 -18.37 -16.43
C GLY A 123 -6.64 -18.21 -15.20
N HIS A 124 -6.70 -19.21 -14.31
CA HIS A 124 -7.50 -19.15 -13.10
C HIS A 124 -6.93 -18.12 -12.11
N VAL A 125 -7.80 -17.26 -11.54
CA VAL A 125 -7.46 -16.33 -10.46
C VAL A 125 -7.99 -16.88 -9.14
N PRO A 126 -7.09 -17.37 -8.25
CA PRO A 126 -7.46 -17.91 -6.94
C PRO A 126 -8.27 -16.93 -6.08
N LYS A 127 -9.08 -17.44 -5.16
CA LYS A 127 -9.91 -16.59 -4.27
C LYS A 127 -9.09 -15.58 -3.47
N ASP A 128 -7.92 -15.99 -2.97
CA ASP A 128 -7.02 -15.10 -2.20
C ASP A 128 -6.46 -13.94 -3.05
N CYS A 129 -6.57 -14.01 -4.37
CA CYS A 129 -6.13 -12.97 -5.30
C CYS A 129 -7.27 -12.04 -5.74
N ARG A 130 -8.44 -12.10 -5.13
CA ARG A 130 -9.61 -11.29 -5.50
C ARG A 130 -9.86 -10.18 -4.48
N GLY A 131 -10.25 -9.00 -4.94
CA GLY A 131 -10.49 -7.82 -4.08
C GLY A 131 -9.25 -7.40 -3.30
N THR A 132 -8.05 -7.49 -3.90
CA THR A 132 -6.79 -7.25 -3.19
C THR A 132 -5.72 -6.64 -4.09
N LEU A 133 -4.57 -6.34 -3.50
CA LEU A 133 -3.36 -5.97 -4.24
C LEU A 133 -2.50 -7.21 -4.50
N PHE A 134 -2.19 -7.47 -5.76
CA PHE A 134 -1.23 -8.51 -6.12
C PHE A 134 0.18 -7.89 -6.10
N MET A 135 0.87 -8.05 -4.97
CA MET A 135 2.21 -7.51 -4.74
C MET A 135 3.24 -8.40 -5.41
N LEU A 136 3.92 -7.90 -6.44
CA LEU A 136 4.86 -8.68 -7.25
C LEU A 136 6.26 -8.07 -7.21
N PRO A 137 7.25 -8.74 -6.59
CA PRO A 137 8.64 -8.31 -6.65
C PRO A 137 9.21 -8.40 -8.07
N ALA A 138 10.00 -7.40 -8.47
CA ALA A 138 10.51 -7.27 -9.84
C ALA A 138 11.39 -8.46 -10.25
N ASN A 139 12.16 -9.05 -9.33
CA ASN A 139 12.97 -10.23 -9.62
C ASN A 139 12.17 -11.53 -9.77
N PHE A 140 10.91 -11.59 -9.31
CA PHE A 140 10.00 -12.74 -9.55
C PHE A 140 9.07 -12.51 -10.75
N ALA A 141 8.89 -11.29 -11.19
CA ALA A 141 7.94 -10.91 -12.21
C ALA A 141 8.04 -11.72 -13.52
N PRO A 142 9.24 -11.99 -14.07
CA PRO A 142 9.37 -12.76 -15.33
C PRO A 142 8.85 -14.20 -15.23
N TRP A 143 8.76 -14.76 -14.02
CA TRP A 143 8.35 -16.15 -13.78
C TRP A 143 6.84 -16.29 -13.50
N ILE A 144 6.12 -15.18 -13.41
CA ILE A 144 4.68 -15.18 -13.10
C ILE A 144 3.85 -15.24 -14.39
N TRP A 145 2.94 -16.19 -14.44
CA TRP A 145 2.10 -16.47 -15.59
C TRP A 145 1.32 -15.24 -16.07
N GLY A 146 1.58 -14.88 -17.31
CA GLY A 146 0.86 -13.77 -17.96
C GLY A 146 1.39 -12.38 -17.60
N TYR A 147 2.48 -12.28 -16.85
CA TYR A 147 3.13 -10.99 -16.60
C TYR A 147 3.53 -10.32 -17.93
N PRO A 148 3.36 -9.02 -18.07
CA PRO A 148 2.67 -8.09 -17.17
C PRO A 148 1.17 -7.95 -17.47
N ASN A 149 0.81 -7.77 -18.75
CA ASN A 149 -0.51 -7.24 -19.14
C ASN A 149 -1.63 -8.30 -19.03
N ARG A 150 -1.33 -9.56 -19.35
CA ARG A 150 -2.32 -10.64 -19.15
C ARG A 150 -2.63 -10.88 -17.68
N LEU A 151 -1.63 -10.74 -16.80
CA LEU A 151 -1.83 -10.81 -15.36
C LEU A 151 -2.73 -9.67 -14.89
N ALA A 152 -2.41 -8.42 -15.26
CA ALA A 152 -3.24 -7.26 -14.92
C ALA A 152 -4.68 -7.41 -15.42
N ALA A 153 -4.86 -7.82 -16.69
CA ALA A 153 -6.17 -8.06 -17.28
C ALA A 153 -6.98 -9.17 -16.59
N ARG A 154 -6.31 -10.19 -16.05
CA ARG A 154 -6.98 -11.27 -15.28
C ARG A 154 -7.40 -10.82 -13.89
N LEU A 155 -6.62 -9.95 -13.26
CA LEU A 155 -6.90 -9.45 -11.90
C LEU A 155 -8.02 -8.40 -11.88
N ALA A 156 -8.07 -7.53 -12.89
CA ALA A 156 -9.00 -6.40 -12.95
C ALA A 156 -10.48 -6.78 -12.79
N PRO A 157 -11.04 -7.83 -13.46
CA PRO A 157 -12.44 -8.22 -13.29
C PRO A 157 -12.79 -8.71 -11.88
N HIS A 158 -11.78 -9.02 -11.07
CA HIS A 158 -11.93 -9.44 -9.68
C HIS A 158 -11.67 -8.30 -8.68
N GLY A 159 -11.61 -7.05 -9.13
CA GLY A 159 -11.35 -5.89 -8.27
C GLY A 159 -9.94 -5.86 -7.69
N SER A 160 -8.97 -6.50 -8.36
CA SER A 160 -7.59 -6.60 -7.88
C SER A 160 -6.64 -5.82 -8.77
N THR A 161 -5.61 -5.23 -8.16
CA THR A 161 -4.60 -4.41 -8.85
C THR A 161 -3.23 -5.09 -8.73
N LEU A 162 -2.51 -5.19 -9.86
CA LEU A 162 -1.10 -5.59 -9.86
C LEU A 162 -0.24 -4.44 -9.35
N VAL A 163 0.59 -4.70 -8.34
CA VAL A 163 1.52 -3.71 -7.76
C VAL A 163 2.95 -4.24 -7.88
N MET A 164 3.78 -3.51 -8.61
CA MET A 164 5.20 -3.84 -8.73
C MET A 164 6.00 -3.31 -7.54
N LEU A 165 6.78 -4.19 -6.96
CA LEU A 165 7.74 -3.91 -5.90
C LEU A 165 9.17 -3.89 -6.48
N GLY A 166 10.12 -3.36 -5.73
CA GLY A 166 11.54 -3.62 -5.98
C GLY A 166 11.90 -5.10 -5.80
N ASP A 167 13.16 -5.45 -5.95
CA ASP A 167 13.62 -6.84 -5.79
C ASP A 167 13.40 -7.33 -4.35
N ASN A 168 12.93 -8.56 -4.22
CA ASN A 168 12.88 -9.24 -2.93
C ASN A 168 14.26 -9.83 -2.63
N ASP A 169 14.90 -9.35 -1.59
CA ASP A 169 16.21 -9.77 -1.09
C ASP A 169 16.14 -10.85 0.02
N GLY A 170 14.95 -11.42 0.24
CA GLY A 170 14.68 -12.40 1.30
C GLY A 170 14.44 -11.79 2.68
N ARG A 171 14.44 -10.48 2.81
CA ARG A 171 14.08 -9.79 4.05
C ARG A 171 12.56 -9.68 4.18
N ARG A 172 12.08 -9.43 5.42
CA ARG A 172 10.64 -9.30 5.68
C ARG A 172 9.99 -8.07 5.03
N TYR A 173 10.77 -7.05 4.72
CA TYR A 173 10.29 -5.81 4.10
C TYR A 173 10.57 -5.84 2.60
N THR A 174 9.55 -5.52 1.84
CA THR A 174 9.69 -5.33 0.40
C THR A 174 10.39 -4.00 0.11
N THR A 175 11.32 -4.03 -0.82
CA THR A 175 11.93 -2.83 -1.37
C THR A 175 10.97 -2.17 -2.38
N GLY A 176 11.04 -0.83 -2.51
CA GLY A 176 10.35 -0.11 -3.57
C GLY A 176 11.12 -0.17 -4.89
N VAL A 177 10.45 0.21 -5.97
CA VAL A 177 11.09 0.58 -7.23
C VAL A 177 11.62 2.01 -7.02
N ASP A 178 12.86 2.14 -6.52
CA ASP A 178 13.38 3.41 -6.00
C ASP A 178 14.47 4.03 -6.88
N ASP A 179 14.86 3.35 -7.95
CA ASP A 179 15.87 3.80 -8.91
C ASP A 179 15.43 3.55 -10.37
N ARG A 180 16.09 4.25 -11.27
CA ARG A 180 15.81 4.19 -12.71
C ARG A 180 16.09 2.81 -13.29
N ALA A 181 17.12 2.12 -12.85
CA ALA A 181 17.50 0.81 -13.39
C ALA A 181 16.42 -0.25 -13.09
N THR A 182 15.84 -0.20 -11.89
CA THR A 182 14.70 -1.06 -11.52
C THR A 182 13.45 -0.69 -12.30
N LEU A 183 13.18 0.62 -12.46
CA LEU A 183 12.04 1.10 -13.25
C LEU A 183 12.13 0.66 -14.73
N ASP A 184 13.30 0.76 -15.35
CA ASP A 184 13.51 0.42 -16.75
C ASP A 184 13.36 -1.08 -17.07
N ARG A 185 13.32 -1.94 -16.04
CA ARG A 185 12.96 -3.36 -16.19
C ARG A 185 11.45 -3.60 -16.33
N LEU A 186 10.64 -2.60 -15.98
CA LEU A 186 9.19 -2.68 -16.17
C LEU A 186 8.87 -2.44 -17.66
N PRO A 187 7.81 -3.07 -18.19
CA PRO A 187 7.39 -2.84 -19.58
C PRO A 187 7.00 -1.38 -19.79
N ALA A 188 7.27 -0.84 -21.00
CA ALA A 188 6.94 0.53 -21.36
C ALA A 188 5.43 0.85 -21.25
N ARG A 189 4.57 -0.17 -21.37
CA ARG A 189 3.13 -0.09 -21.11
C ARG A 189 2.81 -1.03 -19.96
N PHE A 190 2.78 -0.49 -18.76
CA PHE A 190 2.44 -1.22 -17.55
C PHE A 190 1.15 -0.65 -16.93
N ASP A 191 0.09 -1.46 -16.96
CA ASP A 191 -1.26 -1.08 -16.47
C ASP A 191 -1.46 -1.40 -14.98
N GLY A 192 -0.40 -1.43 -14.20
CA GLY A 192 -0.41 -1.67 -12.75
C GLY A 192 -0.01 -0.44 -11.95
N ALA A 193 0.13 -0.62 -10.65
CA ALA A 193 0.69 0.36 -9.74
C ALA A 193 2.17 0.05 -9.45
N ILE A 194 2.94 1.07 -9.12
CA ILE A 194 4.35 0.96 -8.73
C ILE A 194 4.48 1.38 -7.27
N TRP A 195 5.06 0.51 -6.46
CA TRP A 195 5.42 0.84 -5.07
C TRP A 195 6.81 1.45 -5.04
N THR A 196 6.92 2.67 -4.56
CA THR A 196 8.20 3.38 -4.44
C THR A 196 8.29 4.17 -3.14
N ASN A 197 9.48 4.26 -2.55
CA ASN A 197 9.83 5.17 -1.48
C ASN A 197 10.41 6.50 -2.01
N ARG A 198 10.58 6.60 -3.34
CA ARG A 198 11.22 7.73 -4.02
C ARG A 198 10.29 8.30 -5.09
N VAL A 199 9.08 8.72 -4.65
CA VAL A 199 8.10 9.34 -5.55
C VAL A 199 8.66 10.59 -6.26
N ASP A 200 9.59 11.29 -5.61
CA ASP A 200 10.34 12.43 -6.15
C ASP A 200 11.14 12.07 -7.41
N ARG A 201 11.63 10.84 -7.53
CA ARG A 201 12.44 10.34 -8.66
C ARG A 201 11.62 9.53 -9.65
N ILE A 202 10.77 8.65 -9.12
CA ILE A 202 10.02 7.69 -9.94
C ILE A 202 8.77 8.33 -10.54
N GLY A 203 8.05 9.18 -9.79
CA GLY A 203 6.83 9.83 -10.27
C GLY A 203 7.01 10.60 -11.58
N PRO A 204 8.02 11.46 -11.75
CA PRO A 204 8.27 12.14 -13.03
C PRO A 204 8.67 11.21 -14.18
N ALA A 205 9.24 10.04 -13.85
CA ALA A 205 9.76 9.10 -14.84
C ALA A 205 8.70 8.14 -15.44
N VAL A 206 7.50 8.06 -14.83
CA VAL A 206 6.38 7.22 -15.29
C VAL A 206 5.25 8.01 -15.97
N ARG A 207 5.47 9.28 -16.24
CA ARG A 207 4.55 10.18 -16.94
C ARG A 207 4.75 10.11 -18.44
#